data_e625901bb06aa4daf31a5db2268565df
#
_entry.id   e625901bb06aa4daf31a5db2268565df
#
_cell.length_a   1.000
_cell.length_b   1.000
_cell.length_c   1.000
_cell.angle_alpha   90.00
_cell.angle_beta   90.00
_cell.angle_gamma   90.00
#
_symmetry.space_group_name_H-M   'P 1'
#
loop_
_entity.id
_entity.type
_entity.pdbx_description
1 polymer ?
#
loop_
_entity_poly.entity_id
_entity_poly.type
_entity_poly.pdbx_seq_one_letter_code
_entity_poly.pdbx_strand_id
1 'polypeptide(L)' 'MPRKSAAELEAECLRLLAMDPHTRGIKRVEIIRMHPKGTGPNWTYGALDPMPTRAGVAIAQTLIASVYGRWALAD' A
#
# COMPACT_ATOMS: atom_id res chain seq x y z
N MET A 1 17.53 1.60 -1.39
CA MET A 1 16.14 2.05 -1.37
C MET A 1 15.79 2.53 0.03
N PRO A 2 15.20 3.71 0.16
CA PRO A 2 14.80 4.19 1.49
C PRO A 2 13.78 3.26 2.14
N ARG A 3 13.75 3.25 3.47
CA ARG A 3 12.90 2.36 4.24
C ARG A 3 11.93 3.16 5.11
N LYS A 4 10.74 2.60 5.30
CA LYS A 4 9.72 3.14 6.19
C LYS A 4 9.17 2.01 7.07
N SER A 5 8.71 2.36 8.26
CA SER A 5 8.01 1.40 9.12
C SER A 5 6.67 1.03 8.49
N ALA A 6 6.05 -0.06 8.99
CA ALA A 6 4.73 -0.47 8.52
C ALA A 6 3.71 0.65 8.70
N ALA A 7 3.74 1.37 9.83
CA ALA A 7 2.84 2.49 10.06
C ALA A 7 3.06 3.62 9.07
N GLU A 8 4.32 3.91 8.75
CA GLU A 8 4.65 4.94 7.76
C GLU A 8 4.24 4.54 6.35
N LEU A 9 4.40 3.27 5.99
CA LEU A 9 3.95 2.76 4.69
C LEU A 9 2.43 2.83 4.59
N GLU A 10 1.71 2.46 5.65
CA GLU A 10 0.26 2.59 5.68
C GLU A 10 -0.16 4.04 5.48
N ALA A 11 0.48 4.97 6.19
CA ALA A 11 0.17 6.38 6.06
C ALA A 11 0.42 6.89 4.64
N GLU A 12 1.50 6.44 4.01
CA GLU A 12 1.82 6.85 2.63
C GLU A 12 0.79 6.29 1.64
N CYS A 13 0.37 5.04 1.83
CA CYS A 13 -0.68 4.45 1.01
C CYS A 13 -2.00 5.22 1.18
N LEU A 14 -2.39 5.53 2.42
CA LEU A 14 -3.63 6.24 2.70
C LEU A 14 -3.61 7.65 2.11
N ARG A 15 -2.44 8.31 2.11
CA ARG A 15 -2.29 9.63 1.51
C ARG A 15 -2.63 9.59 0.02
N LEU A 16 -2.11 8.60 -0.69
CA LEU A 16 -2.40 8.44 -2.13
C LEU A 16 -3.85 8.05 -2.38
N LEU A 17 -4.37 7.11 -1.57
CA LEU A 17 -5.74 6.64 -1.73
C LEU A 17 -6.75 7.76 -1.50
N ALA A 18 -6.45 8.72 -0.63
CA ALA A 18 -7.33 9.84 -0.35
C ALA A 18 -7.49 10.79 -1.54
N MET A 19 -6.58 10.71 -2.51
CA MET A 19 -6.62 11.58 -3.69
C MET A 19 -7.57 11.11 -4.78
N ASP A 20 -8.10 9.89 -4.67
CA ASP A 20 -8.98 9.33 -5.69
C ASP A 20 -10.36 9.08 -5.10
N PRO A 21 -11.43 9.51 -5.78
CA PRO A 21 -12.79 9.35 -5.23
C PRO A 21 -13.23 7.90 -5.03
N HIS A 22 -12.62 6.95 -5.75
CA HIS A 22 -12.97 5.52 -5.61
C HIS A 22 -12.29 4.87 -4.41
N THR A 23 -11.23 5.50 -3.85
CA THR A 23 -10.43 4.91 -2.78
C THR A 23 -10.35 5.78 -1.53
N ARG A 24 -10.84 7.00 -1.59
CA ARG A 24 -10.70 7.96 -0.47
C ARG A 24 -11.39 7.52 0.82
N GLY A 25 -12.33 6.59 0.73
CA GLY A 25 -13.03 6.06 1.90
C GLY A 25 -12.24 5.01 2.67
N ILE A 26 -11.13 4.51 2.11
CA ILE A 26 -10.30 3.51 2.78
C ILE A 26 -9.58 4.18 3.93
N LYS A 27 -9.67 3.59 5.13
CA LYS A 27 -9.10 4.14 6.37
C LYS A 27 -7.95 3.30 6.91
N ARG A 28 -7.83 2.05 6.51
CA ARG A 28 -6.77 1.16 6.95
C ARG A 28 -6.24 0.36 5.77
N VAL A 29 -4.94 0.17 5.74
CA VAL A 29 -4.24 -0.67 4.77
C VAL A 29 -3.33 -1.59 5.56
N GLU A 30 -3.57 -2.89 5.47
CA GLU A 30 -2.73 -3.87 6.14
C GLU A 30 -1.40 -4.01 5.39
N ILE A 31 -0.29 -3.82 6.08
CA ILE A 31 1.04 -3.98 5.50
C ILE A 31 1.57 -5.35 5.90
N ILE A 32 1.94 -6.15 4.91
CA ILE A 32 2.40 -7.52 5.10
C ILE A 32 3.84 -7.63 4.65
N ARG A 33 4.71 -8.17 5.53
CA ARG A 33 6.11 -8.44 5.18
C ARG A 33 6.19 -9.59 4.20
N MET A 34 7.05 -9.44 3.21
CA MET A 34 7.37 -10.51 2.27
C MET A 34 8.88 -10.78 2.28
N HIS A 35 9.25 -11.99 1.88
CA HIS A 35 10.64 -12.40 1.75
C HIS A 35 10.91 -12.69 0.28
N PRO A 36 11.18 -11.66 -0.54
CA PRO A 36 11.33 -11.86 -1.98
C PRO A 36 12.60 -12.63 -2.31
N LYS A 37 12.55 -13.39 -3.39
CA LYS A 37 13.75 -13.99 -3.97
C LYS A 37 14.25 -13.01 -5.01
N GLY A 38 15.30 -12.24 -4.68
CA GLY A 38 15.87 -11.26 -5.59
C GLY A 38 15.54 -9.82 -5.19
N THR A 39 15.33 -8.96 -6.18
CA THR A 39 15.25 -7.51 -5.99
C THR A 39 13.82 -6.96 -5.85
N GLY A 40 12.82 -7.82 -5.73
CA GLY A 40 11.43 -7.39 -5.59
C GLY A 40 11.16 -6.66 -4.28
N PRO A 41 9.97 -6.08 -4.12
CA PRO A 41 9.61 -5.41 -2.88
C PRO A 41 9.54 -6.42 -1.73
N ASN A 42 9.88 -5.94 -0.53
CA ASN A 42 9.86 -6.80 0.67
C ASN A 42 8.56 -6.67 1.46
N TRP A 43 7.54 -6.10 0.86
CA TRP A 43 6.24 -5.96 1.50
C TRP A 43 5.12 -5.89 0.45
N THR A 44 3.93 -6.16 0.91
CA THR A 44 2.72 -5.99 0.10
C THR A 44 1.60 -5.52 1.03
N TYR A 45 0.44 -5.26 0.47
CA TYR A 45 -0.74 -4.97 1.28
C TYR A 45 -1.67 -6.18 1.29
N GLY A 46 -2.42 -6.33 2.36
CA GLY A 46 -3.45 -7.36 2.48
C GLY A 46 -4.83 -6.73 2.47
N ALA A 47 -5.48 -6.66 3.64
CA ALA A 47 -6.83 -6.11 3.75
C ALA A 47 -6.87 -4.61 3.59
N LEU A 48 -7.91 -4.12 2.93
CA LEU A 48 -8.28 -2.71 2.86
C LEU A 48 -9.57 -2.55 3.66
N ASP A 49 -9.66 -1.54 4.53
CA ASP A 49 -10.82 -1.35 5.38
C ASP A 49 -11.29 0.11 5.34
N PRO A 50 -12.53 0.37 4.96
CA PRO A 50 -13.50 -0.59 4.40
C PRO A 50 -13.10 -1.06 3.01
N MET A 51 -13.53 -2.28 2.65
CA MET A 51 -13.25 -2.84 1.33
C MET A 51 -13.94 -2.00 0.25
N PRO A 52 -13.20 -1.48 -0.73
CA PRO A 52 -13.80 -0.68 -1.79
C PRO A 52 -14.52 -1.54 -2.82
N THR A 53 -15.18 -0.90 -3.77
CA THR A 53 -15.77 -1.56 -4.93
C THR A 53 -14.67 -2.20 -5.78
N ARG A 54 -15.08 -3.02 -6.76
CA ARG A 54 -14.12 -3.65 -7.68
C ARG A 54 -13.25 -2.60 -8.38
N ALA A 55 -13.86 -1.50 -8.85
CA ALA A 55 -13.11 -0.41 -9.48
C ALA A 55 -12.13 0.22 -8.50
N GLY A 56 -12.55 0.42 -7.25
CA GLY A 56 -11.69 0.94 -6.20
C GLY A 56 -10.52 0.03 -5.89
N VAL A 57 -10.72 -1.29 -5.88
CA VAL A 57 -9.63 -2.25 -5.66
C VAL A 57 -8.57 -2.12 -6.75
N ALA A 58 -8.98 -2.04 -8.02
CA ALA A 58 -8.04 -1.92 -9.14
C ALA A 58 -7.22 -0.63 -9.03
N ILE A 59 -7.86 0.48 -8.68
CA ILE A 59 -7.20 1.77 -8.49
C ILE A 59 -6.24 1.70 -7.29
N ALA A 60 -6.68 1.11 -6.18
CA ALA A 60 -5.86 0.96 -4.98
C ALA A 60 -4.60 0.16 -5.29
N GLN A 61 -4.70 -0.93 -6.05
CA GLN A 61 -3.54 -1.73 -6.44
C GLN A 61 -2.51 -0.90 -7.19
N THR A 62 -2.97 -0.07 -8.13
CA THR A 62 -2.08 0.78 -8.91
C THR A 62 -1.39 1.82 -8.04
N LEU A 63 -2.14 2.47 -7.15
CA LEU A 63 -1.60 3.51 -6.28
C LEU A 63 -0.60 2.92 -5.28
N ILE A 64 -0.95 1.78 -4.67
CA ILE A 64 -0.07 1.15 -3.69
C ILE A 64 1.19 0.60 -4.37
N ALA A 65 1.08 0.11 -5.61
CA ALA A 65 2.23 -0.36 -6.37
C ALA A 65 3.27 0.75 -6.57
N SER A 66 2.86 2.00 -6.69
CA SER A 66 3.79 3.12 -6.80
C SER A 66 4.61 3.31 -5.52
N VAL A 67 4.06 2.92 -4.38
CA VAL A 67 4.78 2.97 -3.09
C VAL A 67 5.83 1.87 -3.02
N TYR A 68 5.55 0.70 -3.58
CA TYR A 68 6.54 -0.41 -3.65
C TYR A 68 7.83 0.04 -4.33
N GLY A 69 7.72 0.86 -5.37
CA GLY A 69 8.88 1.32 -6.13
C GLY A 69 9.71 2.38 -5.41
N ARG A 70 9.19 2.97 -4.34
CA ARG A 70 9.83 4.07 -3.64
C ARG A 70 10.38 3.69 -2.28
N TRP A 71 9.74 2.75 -1.58
CA TRP A 71 10.02 2.49 -0.17
C TRP A 71 10.08 1.01 0.12
N ALA A 72 11.08 0.60 0.88
CA ALA A 72 11.13 -0.75 1.43
C ALA A 72 10.58 -0.71 2.86
N LEU A 73 10.10 -1.86 3.33
CA LEU A 73 9.63 -2.00 4.71
C LEU A 73 10.84 -2.12 5.63
N ALA A 74 10.90 -1.29 6.65
CA ALA A 74 11.87 -1.41 7.75
C ALA A 74 11.31 -2.37 8.78
N ASP A 75 12.18 -3.05 9.47
CA ASP A 75 11.77 -3.97 10.54
C ASP A 75 11.36 -3.24 11.80
#